data_a8ad97c8c877b5c5bb9d97650af9545c
#
_entry.id   a8ad97c8c877b5c5bb9d97650af9545c
#
_cell.length_a   1.000
_cell.length_b   1.000
_cell.length_c   1.000
_cell.angle_alpha   90.00
_cell.angle_beta   90.00
_cell.angle_gamma   90.00
#
_symmetry.space_group_name_H-M   'P 1'
#
loop_
_entity.id
_entity.type
_entity.pdbx_description
1 polymer ?
#
loop_
_entity_poly.entity_id
_entity_poly.type
_entity_poly.pdbx_seq_one_letter_code
_entity_poly.pdbx_strand_id
1 'polypeptide(L)'
;PLAEKVWQDLWAVSGATPENCLYPFVEIFIFKYLSDLGVLKGMYSFYDLLGKYSGNNENEVLEYYASTVRVKIKALFPGNPKDKTTIINGTIFVSKDDKAVSGYATVFHKILKRFNDFGTLENIDYDFKSKLFETFLKESISKKNWGQYFTPLKVVRAIVNMIDITP
;
A
#
# COMPACT_ATOMS: atom_id res chain seq x y z
N PRO A 1 8.87 -15.35 -0.64
CA PRO A 1 8.84 -13.94 -0.94
C PRO A 1 7.67 -13.22 -0.28
N LEU A 2 7.85 -11.94 -0.04
CA LEU A 2 6.86 -11.13 0.68
C LEU A 2 5.51 -11.11 -0.03
N ALA A 3 5.51 -10.89 -1.33
CA ALA A 3 4.27 -10.80 -2.11
C ALA A 3 3.44 -12.07 -2.03
N GLU A 4 4.09 -13.21 -2.13
CA GLU A 4 3.42 -14.50 -2.04
C GLU A 4 2.80 -14.73 -0.67
N LYS A 5 3.53 -14.41 0.40
CA LYS A 5 3.02 -14.55 1.76
C LYS A 5 1.82 -13.65 2.00
N VAL A 6 1.88 -12.43 1.53
CA VAL A 6 0.77 -11.48 1.66
C VAL A 6 -0.45 -11.97 0.87
N TRP A 7 -0.24 -12.46 -0.35
CA TRP A 7 -1.32 -13.05 -1.13
C TRP A 7 -1.97 -14.23 -0.41
N GLN A 8 -1.17 -15.13 0.14
CA GLN A 8 -1.70 -16.27 0.89
C GLN A 8 -2.56 -15.82 2.08
N ASP A 9 -2.12 -14.79 2.81
CA ASP A 9 -2.89 -14.25 3.92
C ASP A 9 -4.24 -13.68 3.45
N LEU A 10 -4.25 -12.95 2.34
CA LEU A 10 -5.47 -12.37 1.78
C LEU A 10 -6.40 -13.44 1.22
N TRP A 11 -5.85 -14.42 0.50
CA TRP A 11 -6.62 -15.52 -0.05
C TRP A 11 -7.33 -16.31 1.03
N ALA A 12 -6.66 -16.59 2.14
CA ALA A 12 -7.24 -17.36 3.24
C ALA A 12 -8.47 -16.70 3.86
N VAL A 13 -8.56 -15.37 3.81
CA VAL A 13 -9.66 -14.63 4.43
C VAL A 13 -10.74 -14.26 3.41
N SER A 14 -10.34 -13.82 2.23
CA SER A 14 -11.25 -13.22 1.25
C SER A 14 -11.58 -14.13 0.07
N GLY A 15 -10.77 -15.14 -0.20
CA GLY A 15 -10.86 -15.91 -1.43
C GLY A 15 -10.61 -15.08 -2.68
N ALA A 16 -10.02 -13.90 -2.53
CA ALA A 16 -9.80 -12.98 -3.64
C ALA A 16 -8.81 -13.54 -4.65
N THR A 17 -9.02 -13.20 -5.92
CA THR A 17 -8.09 -13.57 -6.98
C THR A 17 -6.72 -12.93 -6.75
N PRO A 18 -5.63 -13.48 -7.32
CA PRO A 18 -4.33 -12.83 -7.22
C PRO A 18 -4.34 -11.37 -7.67
N GLU A 19 -5.09 -11.07 -8.72
CA GLU A 19 -5.22 -9.71 -9.23
C GLU A 19 -5.85 -8.78 -8.21
N ASN A 20 -6.92 -9.20 -7.55
CA ASN A 20 -7.57 -8.41 -6.52
C ASN A 20 -6.71 -8.24 -5.27
N CYS A 21 -5.79 -9.16 -5.00
CA CYS A 21 -4.84 -9.05 -3.90
C CYS A 21 -3.68 -8.11 -4.19
N LEU A 22 -3.40 -7.81 -5.47
CA LEU A 22 -2.29 -6.95 -5.85
C LEU A 22 -2.47 -5.51 -5.36
N TYR A 23 -3.68 -4.96 -5.48
CA TYR A 23 -3.94 -3.58 -5.06
C TYR A 23 -3.71 -3.36 -3.56
N PRO A 24 -4.23 -4.20 -2.67
CA PRO A 24 -3.89 -4.09 -1.24
C PRO A 24 -2.40 -4.26 -0.97
N PHE A 25 -1.74 -5.18 -1.65
CA PHE A 25 -0.29 -5.36 -1.51
C PHE A 25 0.47 -4.09 -1.86
N VAL A 26 0.16 -3.50 -3.01
CA VAL A 26 0.85 -2.29 -3.48
C VAL A 26 0.56 -1.11 -2.55
N GLU A 27 -0.67 -1.00 -2.07
CA GLU A 27 -1.03 0.05 -1.12
C GLU A 27 -0.17 -0.02 0.14
N ILE A 28 -0.05 -1.20 0.75
CA ILE A 28 0.76 -1.38 1.97
C ILE A 28 2.24 -1.19 1.65
N PHE A 29 2.70 -1.66 0.49
CA PHE A 29 4.07 -1.42 0.05
C PHE A 29 4.37 0.07 -0.04
N ILE A 30 3.51 0.83 -0.68
CA ILE A 30 3.68 2.29 -0.80
C ILE A 30 3.68 2.95 0.58
N PHE A 31 2.77 2.54 1.44
CA PHE A 31 2.68 3.03 2.81
C PHE A 31 4.01 2.83 3.55
N LYS A 32 4.52 1.61 3.52
CA LYS A 32 5.79 1.28 4.18
C LYS A 32 6.97 2.03 3.56
N TYR A 33 7.03 2.07 2.23
CA TYR A 33 8.12 2.71 1.51
C TYR A 33 8.17 4.21 1.77
N LEU A 34 7.05 4.89 1.68
CA LEU A 34 6.98 6.33 1.95
C LEU A 34 7.34 6.64 3.40
N SER A 35 6.99 5.75 4.32
CA SER A 35 7.38 5.87 5.72
C SER A 35 8.90 5.69 5.89
N ASP A 36 9.49 4.70 5.23
CA ASP A 36 10.93 4.46 5.28
C ASP A 36 11.72 5.62 4.66
N LEU A 37 11.19 6.26 3.63
CA LEU A 37 11.79 7.44 3.03
C LEU A 37 11.59 8.74 3.84
N GLY A 38 10.75 8.70 4.86
CA GLY A 38 10.44 9.89 5.65
C GLY A 38 9.45 10.85 4.98
N VAL A 39 8.76 10.43 3.93
CA VAL A 39 7.69 11.20 3.29
C VAL A 39 6.44 11.20 4.16
N LEU A 40 6.09 10.02 4.71
CA LEU A 40 5.03 9.90 5.71
C LEU A 40 5.67 9.91 7.09
N LYS A 41 5.28 10.86 7.91
CA LYS A 41 5.88 11.11 9.23
C LYS A 41 4.82 11.17 10.31
N GLY A 42 5.25 10.98 11.57
CA GLY A 42 4.40 11.14 12.75
C GLY A 42 3.17 10.26 12.67
N MET A 43 2.02 10.86 12.84
CA MET A 43 0.73 10.17 12.89
C MET A 43 0.35 9.44 11.58
N TYR A 44 1.08 9.70 10.48
CA TYR A 44 0.83 9.05 9.19
C TYR A 44 1.83 7.96 8.87
N SER A 45 2.81 7.70 9.74
CA SER A 45 3.86 6.72 9.43
C SER A 45 3.42 5.29 9.71
N PHE A 46 4.02 4.36 8.96
CA PHE A 46 3.82 2.93 9.15
C PHE A 46 4.15 2.50 10.58
N TYR A 47 5.26 3.01 11.12
CA TYR A 47 5.74 2.61 12.44
C TYR A 47 4.87 3.16 13.57
N ASP A 48 4.32 4.34 13.40
CA ASP A 48 3.36 4.88 14.35
C ASP A 48 2.08 4.03 14.36
N LEU A 49 1.58 3.66 13.19
CA LEU A 49 0.41 2.81 13.08
C LEU A 49 0.66 1.44 13.74
N LEU A 50 1.79 0.82 13.43
CA LEU A 50 2.14 -0.48 14.00
C LEU A 50 2.25 -0.40 15.53
N GLY A 51 2.74 0.70 16.06
CA GLY A 51 2.84 0.94 17.50
C GLY A 51 1.51 1.15 18.21
N LYS A 52 0.42 1.35 17.49
CA LYS A 52 -0.90 1.54 18.11
C LYS A 52 -1.55 0.24 18.55
N TYR A 53 -1.08 -0.90 18.08
CA TYR A 53 -1.67 -2.18 18.46
C TYR A 53 -1.39 -2.50 19.94
N SER A 54 -2.44 -2.87 20.68
CA SER A 54 -2.35 -3.14 22.10
C SER A 54 -3.17 -4.37 22.52
N GLY A 55 -3.17 -5.41 21.68
CA GLY A 55 -3.83 -6.68 21.98
C GLY A 55 -5.25 -6.81 21.47
N ASN A 56 -6.15 -5.89 21.81
CA ASN A 56 -7.58 -6.02 21.49
C ASN A 56 -8.12 -4.93 20.57
N ASN A 57 -7.28 -4.08 20.01
CA ASN A 57 -7.73 -2.89 19.30
C ASN A 57 -7.50 -2.96 17.79
N GLU A 58 -7.44 -4.16 17.21
CA GLU A 58 -7.17 -4.31 15.77
C GLU A 58 -8.20 -3.59 14.89
N ASN A 59 -9.47 -3.63 15.27
CA ASN A 59 -10.52 -2.93 14.53
C ASN A 59 -10.32 -1.40 14.57
N GLU A 60 -9.97 -0.88 15.74
CA GLU A 60 -9.73 0.56 15.92
C GLU A 60 -8.53 1.03 15.11
N VAL A 61 -7.47 0.23 15.05
CA VAL A 61 -6.28 0.56 14.26
C VAL A 61 -6.61 0.57 12.77
N LEU A 62 -7.37 -0.41 12.28
CA LEU A 62 -7.79 -0.43 10.88
C LEU A 62 -8.69 0.78 10.56
N GLU A 63 -9.59 1.16 11.46
CA GLU A 63 -10.42 2.36 11.30
C GLU A 63 -9.56 3.62 11.22
N TYR A 64 -8.57 3.74 12.05
CA TYR A 64 -7.64 4.88 12.03
C TYR A 64 -6.88 4.91 10.69
N TYR A 65 -6.38 3.77 10.23
CA TYR A 65 -5.74 3.68 8.93
C TYR A 65 -6.67 4.15 7.83
N ALA A 66 -7.89 3.63 7.80
CA ALA A 66 -8.86 3.94 6.76
C ALA A 66 -9.25 5.42 6.72
N SER A 67 -9.51 6.01 7.87
CA SER A 67 -10.04 7.37 7.96
C SER A 67 -8.97 8.45 7.92
N THR A 68 -7.75 8.15 8.33
CA THR A 68 -6.71 9.15 8.52
C THR A 68 -5.49 8.90 7.64
N VAL A 69 -4.88 7.73 7.75
CA VAL A 69 -3.61 7.45 7.07
C VAL A 69 -3.82 7.26 5.57
N ARG A 70 -4.76 6.40 5.20
CA ARG A 70 -5.03 6.09 3.79
C ARG A 70 -5.47 7.32 3.01
N VAL A 71 -6.24 8.18 3.63
CA VAL A 71 -6.67 9.45 3.01
C VAL A 71 -5.46 10.32 2.67
N LYS A 72 -4.48 10.36 3.56
CA LYS A 72 -3.22 11.08 3.32
C LYS A 72 -2.43 10.47 2.17
N ILE A 73 -2.35 9.15 2.10
CA ILE A 73 -1.68 8.45 1.01
C ILE A 73 -2.38 8.73 -0.32
N LYS A 74 -3.70 8.64 -0.35
CA LYS A 74 -4.50 8.90 -1.56
C LYS A 74 -4.27 10.32 -2.09
N ALA A 75 -4.09 11.28 -1.21
CA ALA A 75 -3.81 12.66 -1.61
C ALA A 75 -2.48 12.80 -2.35
N LEU A 76 -1.52 11.91 -2.10
CA LEU A 76 -0.24 11.90 -2.80
C LEU A 76 -0.33 11.25 -4.19
N PHE A 77 -1.37 10.47 -4.44
CA PHE A 77 -1.57 9.74 -5.70
C PHE A 77 -2.96 10.04 -6.28
N PRO A 78 -3.18 11.27 -6.75
CA PRO A 78 -4.49 11.64 -7.30
C PRO A 78 -4.85 10.78 -8.51
N GLY A 79 -6.12 10.43 -8.61
CA GLY A 79 -6.62 9.64 -9.71
C GLY A 79 -6.53 10.35 -11.05
N ASN A 80 -6.54 9.57 -12.13
CA ASN A 80 -6.59 10.11 -13.48
C ASN A 80 -7.93 10.82 -13.68
N PRO A 81 -7.93 12.10 -14.07
CA PRO A 81 -9.20 12.85 -14.24
C PRO A 81 -10.09 12.34 -15.36
N LYS A 82 -9.55 11.61 -16.32
CA LYS A 82 -10.32 11.10 -17.47
C LYS A 82 -11.04 9.80 -17.15
N ASP A 83 -10.32 8.80 -16.65
CA ASP A 83 -10.87 7.47 -16.38
C ASP A 83 -11.03 7.17 -14.89
N LYS A 84 -10.64 8.11 -14.01
CA LYS A 84 -10.73 8.00 -12.56
C LYS A 84 -9.99 6.81 -11.97
N THR A 85 -9.02 6.26 -12.70
CA THR A 85 -8.19 5.20 -12.16
C THR A 85 -7.20 5.76 -11.14
N THR A 86 -6.88 4.95 -10.14
CA THR A 86 -5.92 5.31 -9.09
C THR A 86 -5.20 4.06 -8.64
N ILE A 87 -3.95 4.22 -8.20
CA ILE A 87 -3.17 3.12 -7.68
C ILE A 87 -3.66 2.68 -6.29
N ILE A 88 -4.22 3.61 -5.51
CA ILE A 88 -4.80 3.30 -4.21
C ILE A 88 -6.27 2.97 -4.44
N ASN A 89 -6.51 1.76 -4.91
CA ASN A 89 -7.83 1.34 -5.39
C ASN A 89 -8.31 0.02 -4.78
N GLY A 90 -7.59 -0.54 -3.81
CA GLY A 90 -8.00 -1.78 -3.16
C GLY A 90 -9.21 -1.55 -2.25
N THR A 91 -10.13 -2.53 -2.23
CA THR A 91 -11.32 -2.46 -1.39
C THR A 91 -11.44 -3.62 -0.42
N ILE A 92 -10.35 -4.35 -0.19
CA ILE A 92 -10.36 -5.49 0.74
C ILE A 92 -10.39 -4.99 2.19
N PHE A 93 -9.48 -4.10 2.57
CA PHE A 93 -9.40 -3.58 3.94
C PHE A 93 -10.28 -2.37 4.17
N VAL A 94 -10.46 -1.56 3.14
CA VAL A 94 -11.15 -0.27 3.25
C VAL A 94 -12.17 -0.17 2.14
N SER A 95 -13.39 0.22 2.48
CA SER A 95 -14.47 0.39 1.52
C SER A 95 -14.27 1.66 0.69
N LYS A 96 -15.10 1.82 -0.34
CA LYS A 96 -15.10 3.03 -1.17
C LYS A 96 -15.41 4.29 -0.38
N ASP A 97 -16.03 4.16 0.78
CA ASP A 97 -16.39 5.28 1.65
C ASP A 97 -15.31 5.56 2.71
N ASP A 98 -14.11 5.05 2.52
CA ASP A 98 -12.97 5.23 3.43
C ASP A 98 -13.24 4.70 4.85
N LYS A 99 -13.95 3.58 4.92
CA LYS A 99 -14.26 2.91 6.19
C LYS A 99 -13.65 1.51 6.21
N ALA A 100 -13.24 1.08 7.40
CA ALA A 100 -12.71 -0.27 7.58
C ALA A 100 -13.75 -1.32 7.20
N VAL A 101 -13.32 -2.35 6.47
CA VAL A 101 -14.17 -3.49 6.15
C VAL A 101 -14.17 -4.46 7.32
N SER A 102 -15.36 -4.81 7.80
CA SER A 102 -15.51 -5.71 8.93
C SER A 102 -14.88 -7.08 8.66
N GLY A 103 -14.18 -7.61 9.66
CA GLY A 103 -13.58 -8.94 9.58
C GLY A 103 -12.16 -8.98 9.02
N TYR A 104 -11.60 -7.86 8.61
CA TYR A 104 -10.27 -7.83 7.99
C TYR A 104 -9.17 -7.21 8.87
N ALA A 105 -9.51 -6.78 10.08
CA ALA A 105 -8.54 -6.10 10.93
C ALA A 105 -7.37 -7.00 11.36
N THR A 106 -7.64 -8.28 11.60
CA THR A 106 -6.61 -9.23 12.03
C THR A 106 -5.63 -9.54 10.90
N VAL A 107 -6.13 -9.77 9.69
CA VAL A 107 -5.24 -10.04 8.55
C VAL A 107 -4.48 -8.78 8.14
N PHE A 108 -5.08 -7.61 8.27
CA PHE A 108 -4.38 -6.35 8.05
C PHE A 108 -3.17 -6.22 8.97
N HIS A 109 -3.37 -6.45 10.27
CA HIS A 109 -2.29 -6.45 11.25
C HIS A 109 -1.19 -7.46 10.89
N LYS A 110 -1.59 -8.67 10.50
CA LYS A 110 -0.65 -9.72 10.09
C LYS A 110 0.21 -9.27 8.91
N ILE A 111 -0.40 -8.63 7.92
CA ILE A 111 0.31 -8.14 6.74
C ILE A 111 1.28 -7.01 7.11
N LEU A 112 0.88 -6.09 7.98
CA LEU A 112 1.78 -5.06 8.48
C LEU A 112 3.01 -5.68 9.16
N LYS A 113 2.82 -6.73 9.95
CA LYS A 113 3.94 -7.44 10.59
C LYS A 113 4.88 -8.07 9.55
N ARG A 114 4.34 -8.64 8.48
CA ARG A 114 5.17 -9.21 7.41
C ARG A 114 6.04 -8.15 6.74
N PHE A 115 5.47 -6.97 6.47
CA PHE A 115 6.25 -5.86 5.91
C PHE A 115 7.30 -5.36 6.91
N ASN A 116 6.97 -5.31 8.18
CA ASN A 116 7.94 -4.92 9.20
C ASN A 116 9.09 -5.92 9.30
N ASP A 117 8.80 -7.21 9.24
CA ASP A 117 9.81 -8.28 9.30
C ASP A 117 10.69 -8.30 8.04
N PHE A 118 10.18 -7.86 6.92
CA PHE A 118 10.96 -7.74 5.70
C PHE A 118 12.11 -6.73 5.86
N GLY A 119 11.95 -5.73 6.71
CA GLY A 119 12.95 -4.72 6.96
C GLY A 119 12.71 -3.45 6.15
N THR A 120 13.71 -2.57 6.14
CA THR A 120 13.57 -1.29 5.45
C THR A 120 13.54 -1.45 3.94
N LEU A 121 12.59 -0.77 3.30
CA LEU A 121 12.48 -0.72 1.85
C LEU A 121 13.43 0.33 1.25
N GLU A 122 14.07 1.14 2.09
CA GLU A 122 15.06 2.12 1.67
C GLU A 122 16.26 1.49 0.96
N ASN A 123 16.58 0.24 1.31
CA ASN A 123 17.71 -0.50 0.75
C ASN A 123 17.39 -1.25 -0.55
N ILE A 124 16.20 -1.05 -1.10
CA ILE A 124 15.84 -1.59 -2.39
C ILE A 124 16.70 -0.92 -3.46
N ASP A 125 17.00 -1.65 -4.52
CA ASP A 125 17.82 -1.25 -5.65
C ASP A 125 17.59 0.21 -6.07
N TYR A 126 18.68 0.93 -6.34
CA TYR A 126 18.64 2.33 -6.74
C TYR A 126 17.78 2.55 -8.00
N ASP A 127 17.90 1.68 -8.99
CA ASP A 127 17.12 1.79 -10.22
C ASP A 127 15.62 1.66 -9.94
N PHE A 128 15.26 0.81 -9.01
CA PHE A 128 13.88 0.66 -8.59
C PHE A 128 13.37 1.92 -7.88
N LYS A 129 14.16 2.46 -6.96
CA LYS A 129 13.83 3.71 -6.28
C LYS A 129 13.63 4.85 -7.28
N SER A 130 14.53 4.95 -8.24
CA SER A 130 14.46 5.98 -9.28
C SER A 130 13.23 5.84 -10.14
N LYS A 131 12.90 4.61 -10.57
CA LYS A 131 11.69 4.34 -11.35
C LYS A 131 10.44 4.65 -10.57
N LEU A 132 10.40 4.25 -9.31
CA LEU A 132 9.26 4.53 -8.45
C LEU A 132 9.09 6.04 -8.26
N PHE A 133 10.19 6.73 -8.00
CA PHE A 133 10.17 8.19 -7.84
C PHE A 133 9.70 8.88 -9.12
N GLU A 134 10.25 8.53 -10.26
CA GLU A 134 9.86 9.14 -11.53
C GLU A 134 8.42 8.84 -11.90
N THR A 135 8.01 7.60 -11.72
CA THR A 135 6.67 7.15 -12.14
C THR A 135 5.57 7.70 -11.23
N PHE A 136 5.82 7.73 -9.93
CA PHE A 136 4.77 8.04 -8.96
C PHE A 136 4.94 9.37 -8.26
N LEU A 137 6.09 9.58 -7.65
CA LEU A 137 6.25 10.73 -6.75
C LEU A 137 6.41 12.02 -7.53
N LYS A 138 7.23 12.00 -8.56
CA LYS A 138 7.46 13.18 -9.38
C LYS A 138 6.19 13.63 -10.11
N GLU A 139 5.49 12.71 -10.76
CA GLU A 139 4.29 13.03 -11.50
C GLU A 139 3.13 13.39 -10.57
N SER A 140 3.01 12.74 -9.42
CA SER A 140 2.00 13.09 -8.43
C SER A 140 2.23 14.49 -7.85
N ILE A 141 3.48 14.82 -7.55
CA ILE A 141 3.84 16.14 -7.03
C ILE A 141 3.62 17.24 -8.08
N SER A 142 3.99 16.97 -9.33
CA SER A 142 3.81 17.93 -10.44
C SER A 142 2.39 17.97 -10.97
N LYS A 143 1.52 17.06 -10.55
CA LYS A 143 0.14 16.89 -11.05
C LYS A 143 0.05 16.73 -12.56
N LYS A 144 1.12 16.26 -13.18
CA LYS A 144 1.13 15.98 -14.62
C LYS A 144 0.72 14.53 -14.86
N ASN A 145 -0.18 14.31 -15.73
CA ASN A 145 -0.58 13.12 -16.50
C ASN A 145 -0.01 11.76 -16.07
N TRP A 146 0.15 11.52 -14.76
CA TRP A 146 0.80 10.29 -14.31
C TRP A 146 0.05 9.02 -14.75
N GLY A 147 -1.23 9.14 -15.02
CA GLY A 147 -2.02 8.03 -15.55
C GLY A 147 -1.90 7.79 -17.05
N GLN A 148 -1.18 8.66 -17.80
CA GLN A 148 -1.08 8.54 -19.27
C GLN A 148 -0.19 7.38 -19.71
N TYR A 149 0.86 7.08 -18.97
CA TYR A 149 1.89 6.13 -19.39
C TYR A 149 1.80 4.79 -18.69
N PHE A 150 1.08 4.73 -17.57
CA PHE A 150 0.99 3.53 -16.77
C PHE A 150 -0.44 3.29 -16.32
N THR A 151 -0.99 2.13 -16.64
CA THR A 151 -2.22 1.71 -15.99
C THR A 151 -1.88 1.29 -14.55
N PRO A 152 -2.78 1.47 -13.59
CA PRO A 152 -2.54 1.02 -12.22
C PRO A 152 -2.09 -0.44 -12.17
N LEU A 153 -2.67 -1.31 -12.97
CA LEU A 153 -2.32 -2.72 -12.99
C LEU A 153 -0.89 -2.97 -13.46
N LYS A 154 -0.42 -2.27 -14.49
CA LYS A 154 0.98 -2.41 -14.96
C LYS A 154 1.97 -2.02 -13.88
N VAL A 155 1.67 -0.95 -13.18
CA VAL A 155 2.50 -0.47 -12.09
C VAL A 155 2.54 -1.48 -10.95
N VAL A 156 1.39 -1.98 -10.56
CA VAL A 156 1.25 -3.00 -9.53
C VAL A 156 2.11 -4.22 -9.87
N ARG A 157 2.01 -4.72 -11.10
CA ARG A 157 2.78 -5.87 -11.55
C ARG A 157 4.28 -5.61 -11.55
N ALA A 158 4.69 -4.40 -11.96
CA ALA A 158 6.11 -4.03 -11.93
C ALA A 158 6.67 -4.05 -10.50
N ILE A 159 5.95 -3.51 -9.54
CA ILE A 159 6.35 -3.51 -8.13
C ILE A 159 6.45 -4.92 -7.60
N VAL A 160 5.44 -5.75 -7.85
CA VAL A 160 5.42 -7.14 -7.38
C VAL A 160 6.57 -7.94 -7.98
N ASN A 161 6.81 -7.82 -9.28
CA ASN A 161 7.90 -8.53 -9.95
C ASN A 161 9.27 -8.13 -9.39
N MET A 162 9.46 -6.88 -9.08
CA MET A 162 10.72 -6.40 -8.52
C MET A 162 10.98 -6.95 -7.13
N ILE A 163 9.93 -7.06 -6.31
CA ILE A 163 10.05 -7.59 -4.95
C ILE A 163 10.29 -9.09 -4.96
N ASP A 164 9.65 -9.82 -5.87
CA ASP A 164 9.82 -11.27 -5.98
C ASP A 164 11.20 -11.66 -6.50
N ILE A 165 11.86 -10.81 -7.27
CA ILE A 165 13.20 -11.04 -7.81
C ILE A 165 14.28 -10.71 -6.78
N THR A 166 13.98 -9.86 -5.81
CA THR A 166 14.95 -9.48 -4.78
C THR A 166 15.08 -10.60 -3.75
N PRO A 167 16.28 -11.16 -3.57
CA PRO A 167 16.50 -12.21 -2.58
C PRO A 167 16.30 -11.72 -1.15
#